data_f00be4dac771856fc2561d5ba92ab25f
#
_entry.id   f00be4dac771856fc2561d5ba92ab25f
#
_cell.length_a   1.000
_cell.length_b   1.000
_cell.length_c   1.000
_cell.angle_alpha   90.00
_cell.angle_beta   90.00
_cell.angle_gamma   90.00
#
_symmetry.space_group_name_H-M   'P 1'
#
loop_
_entity.id
_entity.type
_entity.pdbx_description
1 polymer ?
#
loop_
_entity_poly.entity_id
_entity_poly.type
_entity_poly.pdbx_seq_one_letter_code
_entity_poly.pdbx_strand_id
1 'polypeptide(L)'
;TLLQGTYGIRKKHRTYLPQEPRELDEAYDNRLLRSTLAPFYGRIERMLAGMLTRKPVRLEDVSDVVREHLFDVDLQGNDLNVWTYEVARKCVRYGHVGVLVDAPAAGQNGRPYWVSYTPRDILGWRSEIADGKQQLTQLRLKEELTVPDGLYGEKRVEQVRVLTPGAFELHQKNDKGDYEIVDEGRTSLSQIPFAV
;
A
#
# COMPACT_ATOMS: atom_id res chain seq x y z
N THR A 1 -11.28 -1.62 -10.85
CA THR A 1 -12.30 -2.24 -11.74
C THR A 1 -11.67 -2.80 -13.00
N LEU A 2 -10.86 -2.03 -13.75
CA LEU A 2 -10.18 -2.49 -14.97
C LEU A 2 -9.25 -3.68 -14.72
N LEU A 3 -8.58 -3.71 -13.57
CA LEU A 3 -7.72 -4.83 -13.14
C LEU A 3 -8.51 -6.11 -12.88
N GLN A 4 -9.77 -5.98 -12.46
CA GLN A 4 -10.66 -7.10 -12.17
C GLN A 4 -11.37 -7.65 -13.42
N GLY A 5 -11.19 -7.00 -14.58
CA GLY A 5 -11.78 -7.41 -15.85
C GLY A 5 -13.30 -7.56 -15.78
N THR A 6 -13.81 -8.64 -16.33
CA THR A 6 -15.23 -8.98 -16.38
C THR A 6 -15.92 -8.89 -15.00
N TYR A 7 -15.30 -9.43 -13.96
CA TYR A 7 -15.83 -9.34 -12.60
C TYR A 7 -16.02 -7.89 -12.14
N GLY A 8 -15.05 -7.04 -12.41
CA GLY A 8 -15.10 -5.62 -12.04
C GLY A 8 -16.23 -4.85 -12.73
N ILE A 9 -16.50 -5.11 -14.01
CA ILE A 9 -17.63 -4.52 -14.74
C ILE A 9 -18.95 -4.98 -14.14
N ARG A 10 -19.12 -6.28 -13.99
CA ARG A 10 -20.36 -6.86 -13.46
C ARG A 10 -20.66 -6.37 -12.05
N LYS A 11 -19.65 -6.28 -11.17
CA LYS A 11 -19.80 -5.74 -9.81
C LYS A 11 -20.23 -4.27 -9.78
N LYS A 12 -19.83 -3.47 -10.77
CA LYS A 12 -20.12 -2.03 -10.84
C LYS A 12 -21.38 -1.69 -11.64
N HIS A 13 -22.03 -2.70 -12.24
CA HIS A 13 -23.32 -2.60 -12.88
C HIS A 13 -23.44 -1.36 -13.78
N ARG A 14 -24.49 -0.57 -13.59
CA ARG A 14 -24.86 0.62 -14.38
C ARG A 14 -23.78 1.70 -14.45
N THR A 15 -22.80 1.69 -13.53
CA THR A 15 -21.69 2.66 -13.55
C THR A 15 -20.78 2.49 -14.77
N TYR A 16 -20.53 1.23 -15.19
CA TYR A 16 -19.65 0.93 -16.32
C TYR A 16 -20.35 0.30 -17.50
N LEU A 17 -21.55 -0.18 -17.30
CA LEU A 17 -22.46 -0.66 -18.34
C LEU A 17 -23.81 0.01 -18.13
N PRO A 18 -24.01 1.25 -18.63
CA PRO A 18 -25.26 1.97 -18.47
C PRO A 18 -26.43 1.18 -19.08
N GLN A 19 -27.56 1.25 -18.41
CA GLN A 19 -28.83 0.72 -18.96
C GLN A 19 -29.39 1.73 -19.96
N GLU A 20 -29.83 1.23 -21.11
CA GLU A 20 -30.50 2.06 -22.11
C GLU A 20 -31.88 2.54 -21.62
N PRO A 21 -32.32 3.76 -21.98
CA PRO A 21 -33.56 4.34 -21.43
C PRO A 21 -34.82 3.51 -21.62
N ARG A 22 -34.86 2.63 -22.63
CA ARG A 22 -36.00 1.75 -22.94
C ARG A 22 -35.69 0.28 -22.71
N GLU A 23 -34.55 -0.06 -22.14
CA GLU A 23 -34.14 -1.43 -21.86
C GLU A 23 -34.83 -1.91 -20.60
N LEU A 24 -35.53 -3.04 -20.71
CA LEU A 24 -36.13 -3.71 -19.55
C LEU A 24 -35.04 -4.24 -18.62
N ASP A 25 -35.29 -4.27 -17.31
CA ASP A 25 -34.35 -4.74 -16.32
C ASP A 25 -33.84 -6.15 -16.61
N GLU A 26 -34.74 -7.07 -17.00
CA GLU A 26 -34.38 -8.44 -17.37
C GLU A 26 -33.44 -8.49 -18.59
N ALA A 27 -33.66 -7.64 -19.59
CA ALA A 27 -32.79 -7.54 -20.76
C ALA A 27 -31.40 -6.98 -20.37
N TYR A 28 -31.37 -5.97 -19.49
CA TYR A 28 -30.16 -5.43 -18.93
C TYR A 28 -29.36 -6.47 -18.16
N ASP A 29 -29.99 -7.24 -17.26
CA ASP A 29 -29.34 -8.28 -16.48
C ASP A 29 -28.77 -9.39 -17.38
N ASN A 30 -29.49 -9.80 -18.39
CA ASN A 30 -28.99 -10.73 -19.41
C ASN A 30 -27.80 -10.17 -20.19
N ARG A 31 -27.79 -8.90 -20.52
CA ARG A 31 -26.66 -8.21 -21.16
C ARG A 31 -25.46 -8.11 -20.21
N LEU A 32 -25.69 -7.77 -18.95
CA LEU A 32 -24.65 -7.71 -17.90
C LEU A 32 -23.99 -9.08 -17.70
N LEU A 33 -24.77 -10.15 -17.61
CA LEU A 33 -24.25 -11.52 -17.45
C LEU A 33 -23.42 -12.00 -18.64
N ARG A 34 -23.70 -11.52 -19.85
CA ARG A 34 -22.96 -11.85 -21.06
C ARG A 34 -21.81 -10.88 -21.35
N SER A 35 -21.76 -9.73 -20.65
CA SER A 35 -20.70 -8.75 -20.84
C SER A 35 -19.34 -9.32 -20.44
N THR A 36 -18.31 -9.04 -21.23
CA THR A 36 -16.93 -9.44 -20.96
C THR A 36 -16.01 -8.23 -21.11
N LEU A 37 -15.01 -8.15 -20.26
CA LEU A 37 -13.91 -7.18 -20.37
C LEU A 37 -12.60 -7.94 -20.43
N ALA A 38 -11.93 -7.89 -21.56
CA ALA A 38 -10.60 -8.46 -21.68
C ALA A 38 -9.62 -7.75 -20.71
N PRO A 39 -8.81 -8.50 -19.93
CA PRO A 39 -7.98 -7.95 -18.87
C PRO A 39 -6.67 -7.32 -19.41
N PHE A 40 -6.76 -6.52 -20.49
CA PHE A 40 -5.59 -5.89 -21.12
C PHE A 40 -4.82 -4.99 -20.16
N TYR A 41 -5.51 -4.22 -19.35
CA TYR A 41 -4.87 -3.34 -18.37
C TYR A 41 -3.95 -4.10 -17.43
N GLY A 42 -4.43 -5.19 -16.82
CA GLY A 42 -3.61 -6.02 -15.93
C GLY A 42 -2.48 -6.77 -16.65
N ARG A 43 -2.65 -7.11 -17.94
CA ARG A 43 -1.56 -7.68 -18.75
C ARG A 43 -0.46 -6.66 -19.00
N ILE A 44 -0.83 -5.45 -19.42
CA ILE A 44 0.12 -4.36 -19.71
C ILE A 44 0.87 -3.98 -18.43
N GLU A 45 0.18 -3.82 -17.29
CA GLU A 45 0.80 -3.54 -16.01
C GLU A 45 1.89 -4.56 -15.66
N ARG A 46 1.57 -5.87 -15.72
CA ARG A 46 2.54 -6.93 -15.43
C ARG A 46 3.69 -6.97 -16.42
N MET A 47 3.40 -6.76 -17.70
CA MET A 47 4.41 -6.71 -18.75
C MET A 47 5.39 -5.56 -18.52
N LEU A 48 4.91 -4.35 -18.27
CA LEU A 48 5.76 -3.17 -18.00
C LEU A 48 6.59 -3.36 -16.73
N ALA A 49 5.99 -3.85 -15.64
CA ALA A 49 6.73 -4.15 -14.42
C ALA A 49 7.83 -5.20 -14.68
N GLY A 50 7.53 -6.28 -15.41
CA GLY A 50 8.52 -7.29 -15.79
C GLY A 50 9.64 -6.75 -16.69
N MET A 51 9.36 -5.76 -17.54
CA MET A 51 10.39 -5.08 -18.34
C MET A 51 11.31 -4.23 -17.46
N LEU A 52 10.75 -3.50 -16.48
CA LEU A 52 11.52 -2.70 -15.51
C LEU A 52 12.44 -3.57 -14.64
N THR A 53 11.94 -4.71 -14.20
CA THR A 53 12.66 -5.63 -13.30
C THR A 53 13.33 -6.80 -14.02
N ARG A 54 13.53 -6.72 -15.33
CA ARG A 54 14.14 -7.78 -16.14
C ARG A 54 15.53 -8.19 -15.65
N LYS A 55 16.29 -7.22 -15.14
CA LYS A 55 17.58 -7.48 -14.49
C LYS A 55 17.36 -7.41 -12.98
N PRO A 56 17.85 -8.38 -12.21
CA PRO A 56 17.77 -8.34 -10.76
C PRO A 56 18.50 -7.11 -10.22
N VAL A 57 17.93 -6.53 -9.16
CA VAL A 57 18.60 -5.46 -8.40
C VAL A 57 19.84 -6.05 -7.73
N ARG A 58 20.98 -5.41 -7.92
CA ARG A 58 22.23 -5.76 -7.26
C ARG A 58 22.64 -4.60 -6.38
N LEU A 59 22.98 -4.91 -5.14
CA LEU A 59 23.56 -3.97 -4.20
C LEU A 59 25.04 -4.32 -4.05
N GLU A 60 25.91 -3.33 -4.25
CA GLU A 60 27.34 -3.45 -4.10
C GLU A 60 27.74 -2.76 -2.80
N ASP A 61 28.81 -3.21 -2.17
CA ASP A 61 29.39 -2.63 -0.94
C ASP A 61 28.42 -2.51 0.25
N VAL A 62 27.49 -3.46 0.40
CA VAL A 62 26.59 -3.54 1.55
C VAL A 62 27.15 -4.47 2.62
N SER A 63 26.91 -4.12 3.90
CA SER A 63 27.28 -4.98 5.03
C SER A 63 26.52 -6.32 5.01
N ASP A 64 27.06 -7.35 5.63
CA ASP A 64 26.44 -8.67 5.69
C ASP A 64 25.08 -8.62 6.38
N VAL A 65 24.92 -7.79 7.39
CA VAL A 65 23.62 -7.56 8.07
C VAL A 65 22.55 -7.07 7.11
N VAL A 66 22.89 -6.09 6.25
CA VAL A 66 21.93 -5.60 5.22
C VAL A 66 21.67 -6.70 4.20
N ARG A 67 22.72 -7.45 3.80
CA ARG A 67 22.58 -8.53 2.81
C ARG A 67 21.62 -9.62 3.27
N GLU A 68 21.63 -9.99 4.56
CA GLU A 68 20.69 -10.95 5.12
C GLU A 68 19.24 -10.44 5.06
N HIS A 69 19.02 -9.14 5.27
CA HIS A 69 17.68 -8.54 5.14
C HIS A 69 17.10 -8.61 3.72
N LEU A 70 17.94 -8.71 2.69
CA LEU A 70 17.49 -8.75 1.30
C LEU A 70 16.82 -10.07 0.89
N PHE A 71 16.97 -11.12 1.68
CA PHE A 71 16.27 -12.41 1.44
C PHE A 71 14.81 -12.39 1.90
N ASP A 72 14.44 -11.45 2.77
CA ASP A 72 13.07 -11.25 3.22
C ASP A 72 12.92 -9.79 3.68
N VAL A 73 12.64 -8.89 2.76
CA VAL A 73 12.65 -7.44 3.03
C VAL A 73 11.43 -6.94 3.76
N ASP A 74 10.32 -7.66 3.71
CA ASP A 74 9.00 -7.23 4.22
C ASP A 74 8.46 -8.10 5.36
N LEU A 75 9.24 -9.04 5.89
CA LEU A 75 8.82 -10.06 6.87
C LEU A 75 7.70 -10.99 6.38
N GLN A 76 7.50 -11.09 5.06
CA GLN A 76 6.52 -11.97 4.44
C GLN A 76 7.16 -13.05 3.56
N GLY A 77 8.49 -13.16 3.60
CA GLY A 77 9.27 -14.10 2.80
C GLY A 77 9.58 -13.61 1.38
N ASN A 78 9.36 -12.33 1.08
CA ASN A 78 9.69 -11.77 -0.22
C ASN A 78 11.15 -11.28 -0.22
N ASP A 79 11.94 -11.78 -1.15
CA ASP A 79 13.27 -11.26 -1.41
C ASP A 79 13.21 -9.89 -2.11
N LEU A 80 14.36 -9.24 -2.20
CA LEU A 80 14.49 -7.92 -2.85
C LEU A 80 13.91 -7.89 -4.26
N ASN A 81 14.09 -8.94 -5.08
CA ASN A 81 13.65 -8.94 -6.46
C ASN A 81 12.13 -9.09 -6.58
N VAL A 82 11.54 -10.00 -5.82
CA VAL A 82 10.08 -10.17 -5.74
C VAL A 82 9.43 -8.89 -5.23
N TRP A 83 9.96 -8.31 -4.16
CA TRP A 83 9.45 -7.07 -3.60
C TRP A 83 9.57 -5.90 -4.59
N THR A 84 10.73 -5.75 -5.27
CA THR A 84 10.93 -4.70 -6.29
C THR A 84 9.94 -4.84 -7.45
N TYR A 85 9.64 -6.07 -7.89
CA TYR A 85 8.64 -6.31 -8.91
C TYR A 85 7.24 -5.86 -8.47
N GLU A 86 6.83 -6.16 -7.24
CA GLU A 86 5.54 -5.72 -6.71
C GLU A 86 5.47 -4.19 -6.55
N VAL A 87 6.55 -3.54 -6.13
CA VAL A 87 6.65 -2.06 -6.10
C VAL A 87 6.55 -1.48 -7.50
N ALA A 88 7.28 -2.04 -8.48
CA ALA A 88 7.21 -1.61 -9.87
C ALA A 88 5.78 -1.72 -10.44
N ARG A 89 5.06 -2.80 -10.13
CA ARG A 89 3.64 -2.94 -10.49
C ARG A 89 2.78 -1.83 -9.89
N LYS A 90 2.97 -1.54 -8.60
CA LYS A 90 2.27 -0.44 -7.92
C LYS A 90 2.60 0.91 -8.56
N CYS A 91 3.88 1.17 -8.89
CA CYS A 91 4.32 2.39 -9.58
C CYS A 91 3.64 2.54 -10.96
N VAL A 92 3.63 1.49 -11.78
CA VAL A 92 2.95 1.50 -13.09
C VAL A 92 1.45 1.76 -12.93
N ARG A 93 0.83 1.23 -11.87
CA ARG A 93 -0.61 1.36 -11.63
C ARG A 93 -1.03 2.73 -11.10
N TYR A 94 -0.24 3.31 -10.21
CA TYR A 94 -0.62 4.49 -9.42
C TYR A 94 0.23 5.73 -9.72
N GLY A 95 1.30 5.60 -10.51
CA GLY A 95 2.23 6.67 -10.83
C GLY A 95 3.41 6.78 -9.87
N HIS A 96 3.21 6.51 -8.58
CA HIS A 96 4.27 6.47 -7.57
C HIS A 96 3.92 5.51 -6.42
N VAL A 97 4.90 5.20 -5.59
CA VAL A 97 4.77 4.39 -4.38
C VAL A 97 5.70 4.97 -3.32
N GLY A 98 5.19 5.10 -2.10
CA GLY A 98 6.02 5.41 -0.95
C GLY A 98 6.54 4.13 -0.31
N VAL A 99 7.76 4.15 0.16
CA VAL A 99 8.41 3.07 0.89
C VAL A 99 8.82 3.57 2.27
N LEU A 100 8.29 2.93 3.30
CA LEU A 100 8.67 3.16 4.70
C LEU A 100 9.61 2.04 5.13
N VAL A 101 10.73 2.40 5.75
CA VAL A 101 11.52 1.45 6.54
C VAL A 101 10.95 1.48 7.96
N ASP A 102 10.22 0.43 8.31
CA ASP A 102 9.58 0.28 9.62
C ASP A 102 10.38 -0.67 10.53
N ALA A 103 10.11 -0.64 11.79
CA ALA A 103 10.74 -1.50 12.79
C ALA A 103 9.67 -2.08 13.73
N PRO A 104 9.91 -3.27 14.30
CA PRO A 104 9.03 -3.83 15.31
C PRO A 104 8.84 -2.88 16.50
N ALA A 105 7.71 -3.01 17.18
CA ALA A 105 7.43 -2.24 18.39
C ALA A 105 8.53 -2.44 19.45
N ALA A 106 8.75 -1.43 20.28
CA ALA A 106 9.76 -1.47 21.34
C ALA A 106 9.53 -2.69 22.25
N GLY A 107 10.61 -3.46 22.49
CA GLY A 107 10.55 -4.70 23.28
C GLY A 107 10.24 -5.97 22.50
N GLN A 108 9.91 -5.88 21.21
CA GLN A 108 9.81 -7.05 20.33
C GLN A 108 11.16 -7.34 19.67
N ASN A 109 11.58 -8.59 19.68
CA ASN A 109 12.75 -9.01 18.91
C ASN A 109 12.38 -9.02 17.44
N GLY A 110 13.09 -8.22 16.66
CA GLY A 110 12.86 -8.17 15.22
C GLY A 110 13.83 -7.22 14.54
N ARG A 111 13.84 -7.26 13.23
CA ARG A 111 14.67 -6.43 12.37
C ARG A 111 13.83 -5.38 11.63
N PRO A 112 14.41 -4.30 11.13
CA PRO A 112 13.71 -3.38 10.23
C PRO A 112 13.18 -4.13 8.99
N TYR A 113 12.07 -3.65 8.46
CA TYR A 113 11.41 -4.22 7.27
C TYR A 113 10.81 -3.10 6.40
N TRP A 114 10.52 -3.42 5.16
CA TRP A 114 10.02 -2.42 4.22
C TRP A 114 8.52 -2.58 4.00
N VAL A 115 7.83 -1.44 4.04
CA VAL A 115 6.38 -1.37 3.76
C VAL A 115 6.15 -0.42 2.61
N SER A 116 5.37 -0.84 1.62
CA SER A 116 5.06 -0.01 0.47
C SER A 116 3.64 0.57 0.56
N TYR A 117 3.51 1.87 0.42
CA TYR A 117 2.25 2.61 0.45
C TYR A 117 1.90 3.13 -0.93
N THR A 118 0.65 2.92 -1.35
CA THR A 118 0.12 3.52 -2.58
C THR A 118 -0.29 4.97 -2.33
N PRO A 119 -0.47 5.81 -3.38
CA PRO A 119 -0.97 7.18 -3.21
C PRO A 119 -2.30 7.29 -2.46
N ARG A 120 -3.08 6.22 -2.40
CA ARG A 120 -4.36 6.16 -1.66
C ARG A 120 -4.16 6.04 -0.16
N ASP A 121 -3.01 5.54 0.23
CA ASP A 121 -2.66 5.28 1.62
C ASP A 121 -1.83 6.44 2.20
N ILE A 122 -1.31 7.34 1.35
CA ILE A 122 -0.61 8.55 1.74
C ILE A 122 -1.63 9.68 1.89
N LEU A 123 -2.07 9.95 3.11
CA LEU A 123 -3.10 10.96 3.40
C LEU A 123 -2.56 12.39 3.29
N GLY A 124 -1.26 12.59 3.45
CA GLY A 124 -0.61 13.87 3.30
C GLY A 124 0.71 13.96 4.06
N TRP A 125 1.45 15.03 3.79
CA TRP A 125 2.73 15.30 4.43
C TRP A 125 2.92 16.80 4.66
N ARG A 126 3.91 17.12 5.50
CA ARG A 126 4.45 18.47 5.66
C ARG A 126 5.96 18.40 5.51
N SER A 127 6.53 19.44 4.92
CA SER A 127 7.97 19.56 4.77
C SER A 127 8.40 21.00 4.99
N GLU A 128 9.63 21.17 5.44
CA GLU A 128 10.28 22.46 5.68
C GLU A 128 11.65 22.48 5.00
N ILE A 129 12.17 23.67 4.74
CA ILE A 129 13.52 23.81 4.24
C ILE A 129 14.46 24.00 5.43
N ALA A 130 15.32 23.02 5.68
CA ALA A 130 16.37 23.05 6.67
C ALA A 130 17.72 22.79 5.99
N ASP A 131 18.73 23.58 6.28
CA ASP A 131 20.08 23.47 5.71
C ASP A 131 20.12 23.41 4.17
N GLY A 132 19.22 24.19 3.53
CA GLY A 132 19.14 24.26 2.07
C GLY A 132 18.52 23.00 1.40
N LYS A 133 17.97 22.08 2.19
CA LYS A 133 17.30 20.87 1.72
C LYS A 133 15.86 20.79 2.24
N GLN A 134 14.97 20.31 1.41
CA GLN A 134 13.60 20.02 1.85
C GLN A 134 13.62 18.76 2.72
N GLN A 135 13.14 18.91 3.97
CA GLN A 135 13.04 17.81 4.93
C GLN A 135 11.57 17.55 5.27
N LEU A 136 11.22 16.27 5.33
CA LEU A 136 9.88 15.84 5.71
C LEU A 136 9.71 15.98 7.23
N THR A 137 8.75 16.82 7.66
CA THR A 137 8.48 17.08 9.09
C THR A 137 7.27 16.33 9.62
N GLN A 138 6.36 15.93 8.76
CA GLN A 138 5.23 15.08 9.12
C GLN A 138 4.79 14.23 7.92
N LEU A 139 4.43 12.98 8.18
CA LEU A 139 3.81 12.08 7.21
C LEU A 139 2.60 11.40 7.85
N ARG A 140 1.49 11.32 7.11
CA ARG A 140 0.27 10.65 7.54
C ARG A 140 -0.06 9.54 6.58
N LEU A 141 -0.11 8.32 7.11
CA LEU A 141 -0.34 7.09 6.36
C LEU A 141 -1.61 6.41 6.86
N LYS A 142 -2.41 5.94 5.91
CA LYS A 142 -3.55 5.10 6.20
C LYS A 142 -3.11 3.65 6.19
N GLU A 143 -3.51 2.91 7.21
CA GLU A 143 -3.23 1.49 7.35
C GLU A 143 -4.52 0.72 7.64
N GLU A 144 -4.56 -0.54 7.26
CA GLU A 144 -5.66 -1.44 7.53
C GLU A 144 -5.10 -2.66 8.26
N LEU A 145 -5.54 -2.86 9.50
CA LEU A 145 -5.15 -3.99 10.32
C LEU A 145 -6.26 -5.03 10.34
N THR A 146 -5.88 -6.30 10.28
CA THR A 146 -6.78 -7.40 10.58
C THR A 146 -6.55 -7.81 12.03
N VAL A 147 -7.58 -7.67 12.85
CA VAL A 147 -7.54 -8.05 14.27
C VAL A 147 -8.54 -9.17 14.53
N PRO A 148 -8.25 -10.06 15.51
CA PRO A 148 -9.20 -11.11 15.91
C PRO A 148 -10.55 -10.51 16.35
N ASP A 149 -11.63 -11.16 15.96
CA ASP A 149 -13.01 -10.83 16.35
C ASP A 149 -13.71 -12.10 16.84
N GLY A 150 -13.70 -12.31 18.15
CA GLY A 150 -14.12 -13.56 18.76
C GLY A 150 -13.15 -14.72 18.53
N LEU A 151 -13.66 -15.96 18.61
CA LEU A 151 -12.81 -17.18 18.61
C LEU A 151 -12.29 -17.53 17.20
N TYR A 152 -13.06 -17.22 16.15
CA TYR A 152 -12.74 -17.61 14.75
C TYR A 152 -12.94 -16.48 13.76
N GLY A 153 -13.43 -15.31 14.22
CA GLY A 153 -13.69 -14.16 13.37
C GLY A 153 -12.47 -13.24 13.26
N GLU A 154 -12.48 -12.44 12.19
CA GLU A 154 -11.51 -11.36 11.96
C GLU A 154 -12.26 -10.11 11.55
N LYS A 155 -11.84 -8.97 12.06
CA LYS A 155 -12.33 -7.66 11.60
C LYS A 155 -11.17 -6.80 11.12
N ARG A 156 -11.47 -5.95 10.15
CA ARG A 156 -10.55 -4.95 9.66
C ARG A 156 -10.73 -3.65 10.43
N VAL A 157 -9.64 -3.14 10.94
CA VAL A 157 -9.57 -1.85 11.64
C VAL A 157 -8.73 -0.89 10.82
N GLU A 158 -9.31 0.22 10.44
CA GLU A 158 -8.61 1.30 9.76
C GLU A 158 -7.91 2.17 10.79
N GLN A 159 -6.62 2.44 10.57
CA GLN A 159 -5.84 3.35 11.41
C GLN A 159 -5.08 4.37 10.57
N VAL A 160 -4.72 5.46 11.20
CA VAL A 160 -3.84 6.48 10.64
C VAL A 160 -2.57 6.53 11.46
N ARG A 161 -1.45 6.24 10.80
CA ARG A 161 -0.12 6.43 11.37
C ARG A 161 0.36 7.83 11.04
N VAL A 162 0.73 8.59 12.06
CA VAL A 162 1.36 9.90 11.94
C VAL A 162 2.82 9.76 12.32
N LEU A 163 3.71 10.06 11.39
CA LEU A 163 5.15 10.04 11.60
C LEU A 163 5.69 11.46 11.66
N THR A 164 6.54 11.72 12.64
CA THR A 164 7.36 12.92 12.77
C THR A 164 8.81 12.51 13.04
N PRO A 165 9.81 13.37 12.81
CA PRO A 165 11.18 13.05 13.18
C PRO A 165 11.29 12.65 14.65
N GLY A 166 11.72 11.43 14.93
CA GLY A 166 11.89 10.89 16.28
C GLY A 166 10.61 10.42 16.98
N ALA A 167 9.42 10.43 16.35
CA ALA A 167 8.21 9.96 16.98
C ALA A 167 7.15 9.42 15.98
N PHE A 168 6.24 8.62 16.50
CA PHE A 168 5.05 8.17 15.78
C PHE A 168 3.83 8.17 16.70
N GLU A 169 2.66 8.30 16.07
CA GLU A 169 1.34 8.15 16.71
C GLU A 169 0.46 7.26 15.83
N LEU A 170 -0.32 6.39 16.46
CA LEU A 170 -1.34 5.56 15.80
C LEU A 170 -2.72 6.01 16.24
N HIS A 171 -3.54 6.41 15.30
CA HIS A 171 -4.89 6.88 15.54
C HIS A 171 -5.90 5.90 14.98
N GLN A 172 -6.92 5.55 15.76
CA GLN A 172 -8.06 4.75 15.32
C GLN A 172 -9.36 5.51 15.59
N LYS A 173 -10.39 5.17 14.82
CA LYS A 173 -11.73 5.73 15.06
C LYS A 173 -12.40 5.03 16.23
N ASN A 174 -12.92 5.81 17.14
CA ASN A 174 -13.81 5.34 18.20
C ASN A 174 -15.23 5.09 17.67
N ASP A 175 -16.12 4.59 18.53
CA ASP A 175 -17.52 4.31 18.16
C ASP A 175 -18.31 5.56 17.71
N LYS A 176 -17.84 6.75 18.07
CA LYS A 176 -18.43 8.04 17.65
C LYS A 176 -17.91 8.55 16.32
N GLY A 177 -16.86 7.89 15.77
CA GLY A 177 -16.22 8.26 14.53
C GLY A 177 -15.07 9.27 14.66
N ASP A 178 -14.72 9.68 15.89
CA ASP A 178 -13.60 10.56 16.17
C ASP A 178 -12.29 9.75 16.23
N TYR A 179 -11.17 10.36 15.83
CA TYR A 179 -9.86 9.72 15.92
C TYR A 179 -9.27 9.89 17.32
N GLU A 180 -8.84 8.78 17.90
CA GLU A 180 -8.17 8.73 19.19
C GLU A 180 -6.80 8.06 19.04
N ILE A 181 -5.79 8.52 19.79
CA ILE A 181 -4.47 7.91 19.84
C ILE A 181 -4.60 6.60 20.61
N VAL A 182 -4.28 5.48 19.92
CA VAL A 182 -4.29 4.14 20.51
C VAL A 182 -2.89 3.66 20.87
N ASP A 183 -1.87 4.23 20.23
CA ASP A 183 -0.46 3.96 20.52
C ASP A 183 0.39 5.14 20.09
N GLU A 184 1.50 5.36 20.78
CA GLU A 184 2.48 6.39 20.46
C GLU A 184 3.87 5.97 20.94
N GLY A 185 4.90 6.44 20.26
CA GLY A 185 6.26 6.10 20.64
C GLY A 185 7.30 7.06 20.09
N ARG A 186 8.52 6.89 20.63
CA ARG A 186 9.69 7.64 20.18
C ARG A 186 10.68 6.71 19.49
N THR A 187 11.36 7.24 18.50
CA THR A 187 12.46 6.58 17.79
C THR A 187 13.73 7.43 17.88
N SER A 188 14.88 6.82 17.68
CA SER A 188 16.16 7.54 17.63
C SER A 188 16.42 8.17 16.26
N LEU A 189 15.49 8.09 15.32
CA LEU A 189 15.66 8.58 13.96
C LEU A 189 15.47 10.09 13.90
N SER A 190 16.46 10.80 13.36
CA SER A 190 16.40 12.25 13.14
C SER A 190 15.54 12.64 11.91
N GLN A 191 15.19 11.68 11.09
CA GLN A 191 14.38 11.86 9.87
C GLN A 191 13.33 10.76 9.76
N ILE A 192 12.22 11.07 9.09
CA ILE A 192 11.21 10.06 8.76
C ILE A 192 11.79 9.12 7.68
N PRO A 193 11.91 7.81 7.93
CA PRO A 193 12.54 6.86 7.01
C PRO A 193 11.62 6.48 5.85
N PHE A 194 11.22 7.46 5.05
CA PHE A 194 10.26 7.32 3.95
C PHE A 194 10.83 7.88 2.65
N ALA A 195 10.68 7.11 1.58
CA ALA A 195 11.08 7.48 0.22
C ALA A 195 9.90 7.33 -0.75
N VAL A 196 9.87 8.17 -1.83
CA VAL A 196 8.89 8.10 -2.92
C VAL A 196 9.60 7.94 -4.24
#